data_dcbf5e9e2e0a62fc9aac6cc8a23f3e5b
#
_entry.id   dcbf5e9e2e0a62fc9aac6cc8a23f3e5b
#
_cell.length_a   1.000
_cell.length_b   1.000
_cell.length_c   1.000
_cell.angle_alpha   90.00
_cell.angle_beta   90.00
_cell.angle_gamma   90.00
#
_symmetry.space_group_name_H-M   'P 1'
#
loop_
_entity.id
_entity.type
_entity.pdbx_description
1 polymer ?
#
loop_
_entity_poly.entity_id
_entity_poly.type
_entity_poly.pdbx_seq_one_letter_code
_entity_poly.pdbx_strand_id
1 'polypeptide(L)'
;MNSSNINDFPSKIFKPSDICSDKLTQKKFLNDNNIPVAKFSEIPSRIELEAKINEFGFPVLLKTRRDAYDGRGNFKINSKEQISIALKAVEGKSLMVEEFIDFKMEVSVIAARSTTGEIKTFPVVENIHEDNILKMTIAPARISDEVSKKAEEIAHKTMEVLHGAGVFGIEMFVTSDDQLLINEIAPRVHNSGHHTLQSSKTSQFEQHLRAILGMKLGSTELLHPTIMYNILGPKGFTGKYKKPLLTITNSFLKMYGKLESKPKRKIGHVNLVDVDNLGMENLLQTLIDLKKNIMIEPE
;
A
#
# COMPACT_ATOMS: atom_id res chain seq x y z
N MET A 1 15.09 -40.51 33.00
CA MET A 1 13.96 -40.27 32.09
C MET A 1 13.48 -38.87 32.38
N ASN A 2 14.00 -37.89 31.62
CA ASN A 2 13.66 -36.48 31.81
C ASN A 2 12.45 -36.13 30.97
N SER A 3 11.38 -35.75 31.62
CA SER A 3 10.19 -35.16 31.02
C SER A 3 10.54 -33.72 30.57
N SER A 4 10.79 -33.53 29.31
CA SER A 4 10.91 -32.22 28.70
C SER A 4 9.56 -31.50 28.76
N ASN A 5 9.53 -30.36 29.46
CA ASN A 5 8.41 -29.43 29.52
C ASN A 5 8.03 -28.91 28.15
N ILE A 6 6.81 -29.25 27.70
CA ILE A 6 6.19 -28.81 26.41
C ILE A 6 5.40 -27.49 26.62
N ASN A 7 5.82 -26.63 27.52
CA ASN A 7 5.06 -25.43 27.91
C ASN A 7 5.82 -24.11 27.76
N ASP A 8 6.59 -23.92 26.66
CA ASP A 8 7.14 -22.60 26.32
C ASP A 8 6.77 -22.24 24.87
N PHE A 9 5.47 -22.15 24.58
CA PHE A 9 5.00 -21.35 23.46
C PHE A 9 4.70 -19.94 23.98
N PRO A 10 5.26 -18.86 23.37
CA PRO A 10 4.94 -17.50 23.77
C PRO A 10 3.44 -17.26 23.61
N SER A 11 2.78 -16.97 24.70
CA SER A 11 1.33 -16.91 24.87
C SER A 11 0.66 -15.65 24.29
N LYS A 12 0.94 -15.28 23.03
CA LYS A 12 0.10 -14.40 22.21
C LYS A 12 0.47 -14.57 20.75
N ILE A 13 -0.12 -15.53 20.07
CA ILE A 13 -0.13 -15.53 18.60
C ILE A 13 -1.05 -14.37 18.18
N PHE A 14 -0.46 -13.22 17.89
CA PHE A 14 -1.20 -12.10 17.29
C PHE A 14 -1.66 -12.53 15.90
N LYS A 15 -2.96 -12.39 15.62
CA LYS A 15 -3.46 -12.56 14.26
C LYS A 15 -2.92 -11.40 13.40
N PRO A 16 -2.56 -11.63 12.14
CA PRO A 16 -2.10 -10.55 11.24
C PRO A 16 -3.05 -9.36 11.19
N SER A 17 -4.37 -9.61 11.29
CA SER A 17 -5.39 -8.56 11.40
C SER A 17 -5.17 -7.65 12.62
N ASP A 18 -4.75 -8.21 13.76
CA ASP A 18 -4.56 -7.44 14.99
C ASP A 18 -3.31 -6.56 14.90
N ILE A 19 -2.24 -7.09 14.26
CA ILE A 19 -1.01 -6.35 13.99
C ILE A 19 -1.30 -5.21 13.00
N CYS A 20 -1.96 -5.50 11.89
CA CYS A 20 -2.17 -4.54 10.81
C CYS A 20 -3.30 -3.53 11.06
N SER A 21 -4.17 -3.75 12.07
CA SER A 21 -5.26 -2.82 12.41
C SER A 21 -4.82 -1.59 13.20
N ASP A 22 -3.62 -1.60 13.75
CA ASP A 22 -3.06 -0.52 14.57
C ASP A 22 -1.66 -0.17 14.07
N LYS A 23 -1.48 1.05 13.55
CA LYS A 23 -0.22 1.48 12.93
C LYS A 23 0.98 1.40 13.89
N LEU A 24 0.79 1.72 15.16
CA LEU A 24 1.86 1.60 16.16
C LEU A 24 2.23 0.14 16.42
N THR A 25 1.23 -0.73 16.58
CA THR A 25 1.46 -2.17 16.77
C THR A 25 2.19 -2.76 15.57
N GLN A 26 1.79 -2.37 14.35
CA GLN A 26 2.44 -2.80 13.11
C GLN A 26 3.92 -2.35 13.08
N LYS A 27 4.20 -1.08 13.39
CA LYS A 27 5.57 -0.55 13.40
C LYS A 27 6.45 -1.21 14.47
N LYS A 28 5.92 -1.40 15.69
CA LYS A 28 6.62 -2.14 16.76
C LYS A 28 6.95 -3.56 16.30
N PHE A 29 5.96 -4.29 15.77
CA PHE A 29 6.16 -5.65 15.28
C PHE A 29 7.25 -5.73 14.19
N LEU A 30 7.24 -4.83 13.22
CA LEU A 30 8.24 -4.78 12.15
C LEU A 30 9.64 -4.48 12.70
N ASN A 31 9.75 -3.48 13.57
CA ASN A 31 11.02 -3.10 14.20
C ASN A 31 11.60 -4.23 15.05
N ASP A 32 10.78 -4.90 15.86
CA ASP A 32 11.20 -6.01 16.72
C ASP A 32 11.69 -7.23 15.91
N ASN A 33 11.27 -7.35 14.65
CA ASN A 33 11.73 -8.38 13.70
C ASN A 33 12.83 -7.89 12.75
N ASN A 34 13.46 -6.73 13.03
CA ASN A 34 14.52 -6.13 12.20
C ASN A 34 14.08 -5.93 10.75
N ILE A 35 12.85 -5.47 10.55
CA ILE A 35 12.32 -5.05 9.25
C ILE A 35 12.36 -3.52 9.21
N PRO A 36 12.93 -2.92 8.16
CA PRO A 36 13.15 -1.48 8.10
C PRO A 36 11.85 -0.67 8.13
N VAL A 37 11.77 0.29 9.06
CA VAL A 37 10.67 1.25 9.18
C VAL A 37 11.24 2.63 9.55
N ALA A 38 10.51 3.70 9.27
CA ALA A 38 10.84 5.04 9.79
C ALA A 38 10.86 5.03 11.32
N LYS A 39 11.64 5.92 11.96
CA LYS A 39 11.57 6.11 13.41
C LYS A 39 10.16 6.50 13.82
N PHE A 40 9.69 5.95 14.92
CA PHE A 40 8.33 6.18 15.39
C PHE A 40 8.24 6.18 16.92
N SER A 41 7.20 6.78 17.46
CA SER A 41 6.89 6.72 18.88
C SER A 41 5.39 6.82 19.14
N GLU A 42 4.94 6.20 20.22
CA GLU A 42 3.60 6.43 20.77
C GLU A 42 3.52 7.83 21.37
N ILE A 43 2.37 8.49 21.22
CA ILE A 43 2.15 9.86 21.73
C ILE A 43 0.93 9.85 22.66
N PRO A 44 1.15 9.61 23.96
CA PRO A 44 0.09 9.69 24.95
C PRO A 44 -0.27 11.13 25.34
N SER A 45 0.66 12.10 25.15
CA SER A 45 0.43 13.48 25.51
C SER A 45 1.17 14.47 24.60
N ARG A 46 0.85 15.76 24.74
CA ARG A 46 1.55 16.85 24.05
C ARG A 46 3.04 16.91 24.44
N ILE A 47 3.36 16.65 25.70
CA ILE A 47 4.74 16.73 26.21
C ILE A 47 5.62 15.70 25.49
N GLU A 48 5.13 14.46 25.32
CA GLU A 48 5.84 13.42 24.58
C GLU A 48 5.96 13.77 23.09
N LEU A 49 4.93 14.39 22.48
CA LEU A 49 5.03 14.83 21.11
C LEU A 49 6.14 15.87 20.93
N GLU A 50 6.20 16.89 21.80
CA GLU A 50 7.23 17.93 21.75
C GLU A 50 8.63 17.34 22.00
N ALA A 51 8.76 16.39 22.93
CA ALA A 51 10.01 15.68 23.17
C ALA A 51 10.46 14.88 21.94
N LYS A 52 9.54 14.17 21.27
CA LYS A 52 9.87 13.40 20.05
C LYS A 52 10.14 14.27 18.85
N ILE A 53 9.49 15.41 18.73
CA ILE A 53 9.83 16.40 17.71
C ILE A 53 11.25 16.94 17.91
N ASN A 54 11.66 17.18 19.15
CA ASN A 54 13.04 17.61 19.44
C ASN A 54 14.08 16.52 19.10
N GLU A 55 13.72 15.25 19.20
CA GLU A 55 14.58 14.11 18.84
C GLU A 55 14.64 13.89 17.32
N PHE A 56 13.50 13.92 16.63
CA PHE A 56 13.38 13.59 15.19
C PHE A 56 13.69 14.81 14.29
N GLY A 57 13.48 16.02 14.81
CA GLY A 57 13.49 17.24 14.01
C GLY A 57 12.17 17.48 13.26
N PHE A 58 12.02 18.67 12.67
CA PHE A 58 10.94 18.97 11.74
C PHE A 58 11.36 18.62 10.31
N PRO A 59 10.42 18.20 9.45
CA PRO A 59 9.03 17.90 9.74
C PRO A 59 8.86 16.52 10.39
N VAL A 60 7.73 16.32 11.10
CA VAL A 60 7.29 15.00 11.57
C VAL A 60 5.88 14.69 11.07
N LEU A 61 5.50 13.43 11.10
CA LEU A 61 4.18 12.97 10.70
C LEU A 61 3.41 12.44 11.92
N LEU A 62 2.43 13.23 12.41
CA LEU A 62 1.49 12.80 13.44
C LEU A 62 0.39 11.96 12.81
N LYS A 63 0.17 10.74 13.32
CA LYS A 63 -0.80 9.78 12.78
C LYS A 63 -1.77 9.32 13.85
N THR A 64 -3.05 9.15 13.50
CA THR A 64 -3.96 8.35 14.31
C THR A 64 -3.61 6.87 14.11
N ARG A 65 -3.58 6.13 15.22
CA ARG A 65 -3.16 4.71 15.21
C ARG A 65 -4.15 3.82 14.46
N ARG A 66 -5.45 4.15 14.52
CA ARG A 66 -6.55 3.36 13.92
C ARG A 66 -7.50 4.25 13.13
N ASP A 67 -8.37 3.65 12.35
CA ASP A 67 -9.47 4.30 11.60
C ASP A 67 -9.00 5.40 10.62
N ALA A 68 -7.78 5.26 10.11
CA ALA A 68 -7.18 6.19 9.15
C ALA A 68 -6.89 5.47 7.83
N TYR A 69 -7.39 6.02 6.72
CA TYR A 69 -7.21 5.52 5.37
C TYR A 69 -7.12 6.69 4.38
N ASP A 70 -6.48 6.47 3.24
CA ASP A 70 -6.29 7.49 2.18
C ASP A 70 -5.75 8.82 2.75
N GLY A 71 -4.75 8.76 3.67
CA GLY A 71 -4.11 9.93 4.31
C GLY A 71 -4.95 10.64 5.37
N ARG A 72 -6.19 10.22 5.64
CA ARG A 72 -7.00 10.78 6.73
C ARG A 72 -6.39 10.43 8.08
N GLY A 73 -6.34 11.41 8.98
CA GLY A 73 -5.72 11.25 10.30
C GLY A 73 -4.20 11.30 10.30
N ASN A 74 -3.57 11.69 9.19
CA ASN A 74 -2.14 12.00 9.08
C ASN A 74 -1.96 13.53 9.00
N PHE A 75 -1.08 14.09 9.85
CA PHE A 75 -0.78 15.52 9.89
C PHE A 75 0.72 15.73 9.83
N LYS A 76 1.20 16.36 8.76
CA LYS A 76 2.59 16.81 8.67
C LYS A 76 2.74 18.07 9.50
N ILE A 77 3.59 18.01 10.51
CA ILE A 77 3.92 19.13 11.39
C ILE A 77 5.28 19.66 10.95
N ASN A 78 5.30 20.88 10.39
CA ASN A 78 6.52 21.50 9.86
C ASN A 78 7.15 22.49 10.85
N SER A 79 6.40 22.93 11.88
CA SER A 79 6.87 23.89 12.88
C SER A 79 6.12 23.77 14.20
N LYS A 80 6.64 24.41 15.27
CA LYS A 80 6.03 24.37 16.60
C LYS A 80 4.61 24.95 16.63
N GLU A 81 4.33 25.96 15.80
CA GLU A 81 3.01 26.62 15.74
C GLU A 81 1.93 25.67 15.25
N GLN A 82 2.29 24.68 14.43
CA GLN A 82 1.35 23.68 13.89
C GLN A 82 0.96 22.59 14.89
N ILE A 83 1.71 22.39 15.99
CA ILE A 83 1.46 21.33 16.96
C ILE A 83 0.04 21.40 17.54
N SER A 84 -0.37 22.58 18.00
CA SER A 84 -1.69 22.77 18.62
C SER A 84 -2.83 22.53 17.61
N ILE A 85 -2.64 22.91 16.35
CA ILE A 85 -3.62 22.70 15.27
C ILE A 85 -3.74 21.22 14.97
N ALA A 86 -2.62 20.51 14.84
CA ALA A 86 -2.59 19.08 14.58
C ALA A 86 -3.26 18.28 15.71
N LEU A 87 -2.92 18.57 16.98
CA LEU A 87 -3.51 17.90 18.13
C LEU A 87 -5.02 18.12 18.22
N LYS A 88 -5.51 19.34 17.97
CA LYS A 88 -6.95 19.65 17.95
C LYS A 88 -7.69 18.85 16.87
N ALA A 89 -7.08 18.66 15.70
CA ALA A 89 -7.69 17.92 14.60
C ALA A 89 -7.83 16.41 14.88
N VAL A 90 -7.06 15.86 15.82
CA VAL A 90 -7.06 14.44 16.21
C VAL A 90 -7.46 14.22 17.67
N GLU A 91 -8.15 15.18 18.29
CA GLU A 91 -8.58 15.12 19.67
C GLU A 91 -9.38 13.84 19.98
N GLY A 92 -9.09 13.20 21.09
CA GLY A 92 -9.73 11.94 21.52
C GLY A 92 -9.27 10.70 20.76
N LYS A 93 -8.27 10.81 19.88
CA LYS A 93 -7.68 9.66 19.18
C LYS A 93 -6.39 9.17 19.83
N SER A 94 -6.10 7.88 19.72
CA SER A 94 -4.78 7.34 20.03
C SER A 94 -3.79 7.70 18.92
N LEU A 95 -2.63 8.23 19.31
CA LEU A 95 -1.69 8.86 18.38
C LEU A 95 -0.33 8.17 18.38
N MET A 96 0.36 8.31 17.27
CA MET A 96 1.78 8.04 17.10
C MET A 96 2.41 9.14 16.26
N VAL A 97 3.71 9.33 16.39
CA VAL A 97 4.51 10.20 15.54
C VAL A 97 5.54 9.37 14.78
N GLU A 98 5.79 9.74 13.55
CA GLU A 98 6.88 9.20 12.73
C GLU A 98 7.80 10.32 12.25
N GLU A 99 9.08 10.01 12.13
CA GLU A 99 10.02 10.81 11.35
C GLU A 99 9.48 10.96 9.93
N PHE A 100 9.51 12.16 9.39
CA PHE A 100 9.11 12.38 8.00
C PHE A 100 10.21 11.91 7.06
N ILE A 101 9.89 10.94 6.23
CA ILE A 101 10.83 10.40 5.24
C ILE A 101 10.72 11.21 3.96
N ASP A 102 11.84 11.83 3.56
CA ASP A 102 11.99 12.41 2.23
C ASP A 102 12.35 11.29 1.25
N PHE A 103 11.35 10.78 0.57
CA PHE A 103 11.49 9.66 -0.37
C PHE A 103 11.43 10.15 -1.82
N LYS A 104 12.21 9.50 -2.69
CA LYS A 104 12.16 9.77 -4.14
C LYS A 104 11.04 9.01 -4.84
N MET A 105 10.57 7.90 -4.25
CA MET A 105 9.56 7.04 -4.85
C MET A 105 8.81 6.23 -3.79
N GLU A 106 7.53 6.00 -4.03
CA GLU A 106 6.75 4.99 -3.31
C GLU A 106 6.64 3.73 -4.16
N VAL A 107 6.91 2.59 -3.56
CA VAL A 107 6.76 1.28 -4.21
C VAL A 107 5.88 0.37 -3.37
N SER A 108 5.36 -0.68 -3.97
CA SER A 108 4.72 -1.75 -3.21
C SER A 108 5.01 -3.13 -3.80
N VAL A 109 4.96 -4.11 -2.90
CA VAL A 109 5.00 -5.53 -3.25
C VAL A 109 3.70 -6.18 -2.79
N ILE A 110 3.05 -6.88 -3.69
CA ILE A 110 1.96 -7.78 -3.34
C ILE A 110 2.57 -9.12 -2.97
N ALA A 111 2.41 -9.54 -1.72
CA ALA A 111 2.92 -10.81 -1.23
C ALA A 111 1.75 -11.75 -0.88
N ALA A 112 1.92 -13.03 -1.14
CA ALA A 112 0.97 -14.06 -0.77
C ALA A 112 1.66 -15.10 0.12
N ARG A 113 0.96 -15.56 1.16
CA ARG A 113 1.38 -16.67 1.99
C ARG A 113 0.22 -17.65 2.14
N SER A 114 0.46 -18.94 1.83
CA SER A 114 -0.54 -19.97 1.96
C SER A 114 -0.69 -20.45 3.41
N THR A 115 -1.76 -21.18 3.70
CA THR A 115 -1.94 -21.89 4.99
C THR A 115 -0.87 -22.95 5.22
N THR A 116 -0.18 -23.42 4.16
CA THR A 116 0.93 -24.38 4.24
C THR A 116 2.29 -23.71 4.44
N GLY A 117 2.35 -22.36 4.42
CA GLY A 117 3.56 -21.59 4.60
C GLY A 117 4.30 -21.23 3.31
N GLU A 118 3.84 -21.67 2.12
CA GLU A 118 4.41 -21.22 0.84
C GLU A 118 4.23 -19.71 0.70
N ILE A 119 5.32 -19.00 0.33
CA ILE A 119 5.32 -17.54 0.11
C ILE A 119 5.69 -17.26 -1.34
N LYS A 120 4.98 -16.32 -1.97
CA LYS A 120 5.32 -15.74 -3.27
C LYS A 120 5.06 -14.24 -3.27
N THR A 121 5.94 -13.49 -3.92
CA THR A 121 5.81 -12.07 -4.17
C THR A 121 5.51 -11.81 -5.64
N PHE A 122 4.67 -10.83 -5.93
CA PHE A 122 4.59 -10.24 -7.26
C PHE A 122 5.74 -9.24 -7.43
N PRO A 123 6.16 -8.95 -8.67
CA PRO A 123 7.17 -7.93 -8.93
C PRO A 123 6.83 -6.59 -8.30
N VAL A 124 7.87 -5.84 -7.94
CA VAL A 124 7.75 -4.51 -7.34
C VAL A 124 7.07 -3.57 -8.30
N VAL A 125 6.13 -2.79 -7.81
CA VAL A 125 5.45 -1.76 -8.58
C VAL A 125 5.67 -0.38 -7.99
N GLU A 126 5.75 0.64 -8.85
CA GLU A 126 5.82 2.04 -8.48
C GLU A 126 4.42 2.61 -8.27
N ASN A 127 4.23 3.37 -7.22
CA ASN A 127 2.96 3.99 -6.87
C ASN A 127 3.05 5.51 -6.93
N ILE A 128 2.13 6.13 -7.64
CA ILE A 128 2.02 7.58 -7.76
C ILE A 128 0.74 8.01 -7.06
N HIS A 129 0.90 8.80 -5.99
CA HIS A 129 -0.20 9.35 -5.21
C HIS A 129 -0.45 10.81 -5.56
N GLU A 130 -1.72 11.20 -5.58
CA GLU A 130 -2.18 12.59 -5.63
C GLU A 130 -3.12 12.84 -4.45
N ASP A 131 -2.87 13.88 -3.67
CA ASP A 131 -3.65 14.18 -2.46
C ASP A 131 -3.77 12.97 -1.50
N ASN A 132 -2.71 12.19 -1.30
CA ASN A 132 -2.63 10.95 -0.52
C ASN A 132 -3.52 9.80 -1.02
N ILE A 133 -3.97 9.83 -2.26
CA ILE A 133 -4.75 8.76 -2.88
C ILE A 133 -3.95 8.16 -4.02
N LEU A 134 -3.80 6.84 -4.02
CA LEU A 134 -3.15 6.14 -5.13
C LEU A 134 -3.87 6.45 -6.43
N LYS A 135 -3.17 7.09 -7.34
CA LYS A 135 -3.67 7.51 -8.65
C LYS A 135 -3.26 6.54 -9.74
N MET A 136 -2.00 6.13 -9.71
CA MET A 136 -1.43 5.27 -10.74
C MET A 136 -0.44 4.28 -10.13
N THR A 137 -0.40 3.08 -10.68
CA THR A 137 0.62 2.07 -10.40
C THR A 137 1.29 1.68 -11.71
N ILE A 138 2.61 1.61 -11.71
CA ILE A 138 3.43 1.20 -12.85
C ILE A 138 4.09 -0.14 -12.53
N ALA A 139 3.87 -1.14 -13.34
CA ALA A 139 4.43 -2.48 -13.22
C ALA A 139 5.28 -2.81 -14.47
N PRO A 140 6.57 -3.17 -14.33
CA PRO A 140 7.35 -3.12 -13.09
C PRO A 140 7.70 -1.69 -12.66
N ALA A 141 8.14 -1.52 -11.42
CA ALA A 141 8.63 -0.25 -10.92
C ALA A 141 9.89 0.21 -11.68
N ARG A 142 10.05 1.51 -11.88
CA ARG A 142 11.21 2.12 -12.56
C ARG A 142 12.37 2.34 -11.58
N ILE A 143 12.86 1.26 -11.00
CA ILE A 143 13.96 1.20 -10.03
C ILE A 143 15.05 0.24 -10.52
N SER A 144 16.23 0.26 -9.90
CA SER A 144 17.29 -0.71 -10.21
C SER A 144 16.92 -2.13 -9.77
N ASP A 145 17.52 -3.13 -10.42
CA ASP A 145 17.32 -4.54 -10.06
C ASP A 145 17.75 -4.82 -8.61
N GLU A 146 18.76 -4.10 -8.11
CA GLU A 146 19.23 -4.22 -6.72
C GLU A 146 18.14 -3.75 -5.74
N VAL A 147 17.51 -2.59 -5.97
CA VAL A 147 16.43 -2.06 -5.13
C VAL A 147 15.21 -2.95 -5.22
N SER A 148 14.87 -3.44 -6.43
CA SER A 148 13.75 -4.38 -6.64
C SER A 148 13.96 -5.65 -5.82
N LYS A 149 15.13 -6.27 -5.92
CA LYS A 149 15.46 -7.48 -5.16
C LYS A 149 15.38 -7.26 -3.66
N LYS A 150 15.94 -6.15 -3.15
CA LYS A 150 15.84 -5.80 -1.73
C LYS A 150 14.39 -5.62 -1.27
N ALA A 151 13.54 -4.99 -2.08
CA ALA A 151 12.11 -4.81 -1.76
C ALA A 151 11.39 -6.16 -1.67
N GLU A 152 11.65 -7.07 -2.58
CA GLU A 152 11.10 -8.44 -2.55
C GLU A 152 11.59 -9.24 -1.34
N GLU A 153 12.88 -9.15 -0.99
CA GLU A 153 13.46 -9.79 0.19
C GLU A 153 12.81 -9.26 1.50
N ILE A 154 12.61 -7.95 1.62
CA ILE A 154 11.91 -7.33 2.75
C ILE A 154 10.46 -7.83 2.81
N ALA A 155 9.76 -7.88 1.69
CA ALA A 155 8.40 -8.38 1.62
C ALA A 155 8.31 -9.87 2.01
N HIS A 156 9.23 -10.69 1.52
CA HIS A 156 9.31 -12.12 1.86
C HIS A 156 9.54 -12.32 3.36
N LYS A 157 10.56 -11.65 3.92
CA LYS A 157 10.85 -11.68 5.37
C LYS A 157 9.65 -11.24 6.21
N THR A 158 8.94 -10.20 5.75
CA THR A 158 7.72 -9.72 6.41
C THR A 158 6.66 -10.82 6.47
N MET A 159 6.46 -11.56 5.38
CA MET A 159 5.49 -12.66 5.34
C MET A 159 5.92 -13.87 6.18
N GLU A 160 7.22 -14.12 6.31
CA GLU A 160 7.74 -15.18 7.20
C GLU A 160 7.36 -14.92 8.64
N VAL A 161 7.55 -13.68 9.14
CA VAL A 161 7.27 -13.34 10.55
C VAL A 161 5.81 -13.07 10.83
N LEU A 162 5.02 -12.61 9.84
CA LEU A 162 3.61 -12.25 10.03
C LEU A 162 2.70 -13.48 10.17
N HIS A 163 3.10 -14.65 9.66
CA HIS A 163 2.40 -15.95 9.72
C HIS A 163 0.95 -15.96 9.22
N GLY A 164 0.48 -14.93 8.52
CA GLY A 164 -0.89 -14.88 7.98
C GLY A 164 -1.05 -15.61 6.66
N ALA A 165 -2.23 -16.15 6.40
CA ALA A 165 -2.58 -16.71 5.09
C ALA A 165 -3.43 -15.72 4.29
N GLY A 166 -3.12 -15.57 3.00
CA GLY A 166 -3.80 -14.65 2.08
C GLY A 166 -2.83 -13.80 1.29
N VAL A 167 -3.34 -12.72 0.73
CA VAL A 167 -2.57 -11.69 0.02
C VAL A 167 -2.43 -10.45 0.90
N PHE A 168 -1.26 -9.85 0.86
CA PHE A 168 -0.88 -8.65 1.60
C PHE A 168 -0.29 -7.62 0.64
N GLY A 169 -0.73 -6.36 0.75
CA GLY A 169 -0.07 -5.24 0.09
C GLY A 169 0.94 -4.61 1.05
N ILE A 170 2.21 -4.58 0.66
CA ILE A 170 3.31 -4.03 1.46
C ILE A 170 3.81 -2.77 0.77
N GLU A 171 3.54 -1.62 1.35
CA GLU A 171 3.96 -0.32 0.84
C GLU A 171 5.30 0.10 1.44
N MET A 172 6.21 0.60 0.61
CA MET A 172 7.54 1.01 1.00
C MET A 172 7.91 2.36 0.39
N PHE A 173 8.72 3.12 1.11
CA PHE A 173 9.42 4.30 0.60
C PHE A 173 10.80 3.90 0.11
N VAL A 174 11.19 4.43 -1.04
CA VAL A 174 12.57 4.40 -1.55
C VAL A 174 13.17 5.78 -1.32
N THR A 175 14.17 5.87 -0.46
CA THR A 175 14.86 7.13 -0.16
C THR A 175 15.81 7.54 -1.28
N SER A 176 16.37 8.74 -1.21
CA SER A 176 17.33 9.24 -2.22
C SER A 176 18.61 8.40 -2.32
N ASP A 177 19.00 7.72 -1.22
CA ASP A 177 20.15 6.81 -1.12
C ASP A 177 19.75 5.33 -1.28
N ASP A 178 18.60 5.05 -1.91
CA ASP A 178 18.12 3.71 -2.22
C ASP A 178 17.83 2.80 -0.99
N GLN A 179 17.62 3.40 0.19
CA GLN A 179 17.10 2.65 1.33
C GLN A 179 15.61 2.38 1.17
N LEU A 180 15.18 1.24 1.70
CA LEU A 180 13.78 0.83 1.69
C LEU A 180 13.22 0.81 3.11
N LEU A 181 12.09 1.49 3.32
CA LEU A 181 11.41 1.54 4.60
C LEU A 181 9.95 1.16 4.42
N ILE A 182 9.44 0.17 5.16
CA ILE A 182 8.00 -0.15 5.12
C ILE A 182 7.20 1.01 5.69
N ASN A 183 6.26 1.51 4.87
CA ASN A 183 5.26 2.49 5.29
C ASN A 183 4.08 1.78 5.98
N GLU A 184 3.39 0.88 5.28
CA GLU A 184 2.18 0.21 5.78
C GLU A 184 2.04 -1.19 5.16
N ILE A 185 1.38 -2.09 5.92
CA ILE A 185 0.97 -3.41 5.44
C ILE A 185 -0.55 -3.51 5.51
N ALA A 186 -1.17 -3.83 4.38
CA ALA A 186 -2.59 -4.10 4.26
C ALA A 186 -2.83 -5.62 4.13
N PRO A 187 -3.47 -6.29 5.11
CA PRO A 187 -3.66 -7.75 5.11
C PRO A 187 -4.87 -8.15 4.23
N ARG A 188 -4.85 -7.78 2.97
CA ARG A 188 -5.92 -7.98 1.99
C ARG A 188 -5.41 -7.70 0.58
N VAL A 189 -6.20 -8.08 -0.42
CA VAL A 189 -6.00 -7.59 -1.79
C VAL A 189 -5.86 -6.08 -1.80
N HIS A 190 -4.87 -5.57 -2.55
CA HIS A 190 -4.46 -4.17 -2.51
C HIS A 190 -4.70 -3.48 -3.84
N ASN A 191 -4.95 -2.17 -3.80
CA ASN A 191 -5.25 -1.39 -5.00
C ASN A 191 -4.08 -1.38 -5.99
N SER A 192 -2.84 -1.28 -5.50
CA SER A 192 -1.65 -1.36 -6.36
C SER A 192 -1.49 -2.71 -7.08
N GLY A 193 -2.11 -3.78 -6.57
CA GLY A 193 -2.11 -5.10 -7.20
C GLY A 193 -3.22 -5.32 -8.24
N HIS A 194 -4.05 -4.32 -8.56
CA HIS A 194 -5.12 -4.52 -9.54
C HIS A 194 -4.62 -4.71 -10.98
N HIS A 195 -3.39 -4.25 -11.28
CA HIS A 195 -2.74 -4.52 -12.56
C HIS A 195 -2.64 -6.03 -12.84
N THR A 196 -2.49 -6.87 -11.78
CA THR A 196 -2.31 -8.33 -11.91
C THR A 196 -3.47 -9.04 -12.60
N LEU A 197 -4.64 -8.40 -12.75
CA LEU A 197 -5.77 -8.96 -13.49
C LEU A 197 -5.43 -9.23 -14.95
N GLN A 198 -4.57 -8.44 -15.57
CA GLN A 198 -4.17 -8.58 -16.97
C GLN A 198 -2.68 -8.78 -17.15
N SER A 199 -1.86 -8.28 -16.23
CA SER A 199 -0.40 -8.31 -16.38
C SER A 199 0.27 -9.56 -15.83
N SER A 200 -0.45 -10.41 -15.09
CA SER A 200 0.12 -11.60 -14.46
C SER A 200 -0.68 -12.84 -14.78
N LYS A 201 0.01 -14.00 -14.79
CA LYS A 201 -0.62 -15.30 -15.06
C LYS A 201 -1.65 -15.67 -14.00
N THR A 202 -1.41 -15.29 -12.75
CA THR A 202 -2.33 -15.44 -11.62
C THR A 202 -2.59 -14.06 -11.04
N SER A 203 -3.84 -13.63 -10.95
CA SER A 203 -4.16 -12.34 -10.32
C SER A 203 -4.01 -12.40 -8.79
N GLN A 204 -3.84 -11.25 -8.15
CA GLN A 204 -3.82 -11.18 -6.68
C GLN A 204 -5.11 -11.74 -6.05
N PHE A 205 -6.24 -11.65 -6.75
CA PHE A 205 -7.53 -12.17 -6.26
C PHE A 205 -7.55 -13.69 -6.25
N GLU A 206 -7.13 -14.32 -7.34
CA GLU A 206 -6.98 -15.77 -7.42
C GLU A 206 -5.92 -16.26 -6.44
N GLN A 207 -4.79 -15.55 -6.35
CA GLN A 207 -3.72 -15.88 -5.43
C GLN A 207 -4.19 -15.84 -3.96
N HIS A 208 -5.07 -14.88 -3.63
CA HIS A 208 -5.68 -14.80 -2.30
C HIS A 208 -6.51 -16.06 -2.00
N LEU A 209 -7.36 -16.49 -2.95
CA LEU A 209 -8.16 -17.69 -2.79
C LEU A 209 -7.28 -18.93 -2.67
N ARG A 210 -6.25 -19.07 -3.51
CA ARG A 210 -5.29 -20.18 -3.44
C ARG A 210 -4.61 -20.23 -2.07
N ALA A 211 -4.19 -19.09 -1.57
CA ALA A 211 -3.50 -18.95 -0.29
C ALA A 211 -4.36 -19.40 0.89
N ILE A 212 -5.61 -18.92 0.99
CA ILE A 212 -6.50 -19.22 2.12
C ILE A 212 -7.09 -20.64 2.06
N LEU A 213 -7.20 -21.22 0.86
CA LEU A 213 -7.69 -22.59 0.65
C LEU A 213 -6.58 -23.63 0.72
N GLY A 214 -5.33 -23.24 0.99
CA GLY A 214 -4.19 -24.16 1.06
C GLY A 214 -3.80 -24.78 -0.29
N MET A 215 -4.22 -24.17 -1.39
CA MET A 215 -3.81 -24.57 -2.74
C MET A 215 -2.38 -24.11 -3.02
N LYS A 216 -1.69 -24.80 -3.93
CA LYS A 216 -0.38 -24.34 -4.44
C LYS A 216 -0.52 -22.91 -5.01
N LEU A 217 0.37 -22.02 -4.60
CA LEU A 217 0.37 -20.65 -5.11
C LEU A 217 0.68 -20.60 -6.61
N GLY A 218 -0.07 -19.80 -7.36
CA GLY A 218 0.12 -19.61 -8.79
C GLY A 218 1.39 -18.86 -9.13
N SER A 219 1.70 -18.71 -10.42
CA SER A 219 2.81 -17.88 -10.89
C SER A 219 2.51 -16.40 -10.64
N THR A 220 3.47 -15.66 -10.10
CA THR A 220 3.43 -14.21 -9.89
C THR A 220 4.16 -13.43 -10.97
N GLU A 221 4.61 -14.12 -12.01
CA GLU A 221 5.34 -13.55 -13.13
C GLU A 221 4.55 -12.42 -13.81
N LEU A 222 5.25 -11.33 -14.10
CA LEU A 222 4.74 -10.23 -14.91
C LEU A 222 4.87 -10.62 -16.38
N LEU A 223 3.74 -10.74 -17.07
CA LEU A 223 3.70 -11.10 -18.48
C LEU A 223 4.00 -9.90 -19.40
N HIS A 224 3.47 -8.75 -19.02
CA HIS A 224 3.61 -7.51 -19.79
C HIS A 224 3.70 -6.30 -18.86
N PRO A 225 4.54 -5.31 -19.19
CA PRO A 225 4.50 -4.02 -18.51
C PRO A 225 3.09 -3.44 -18.54
N THR A 226 2.68 -2.82 -17.43
CA THR A 226 1.28 -2.39 -17.26
C THR A 226 1.20 -1.13 -16.43
N ILE A 227 0.32 -0.22 -16.82
CA ILE A 227 -0.09 0.91 -15.97
C ILE A 227 -1.52 0.66 -15.50
N MET A 228 -1.72 0.62 -14.19
CA MET A 228 -3.04 0.70 -13.57
C MET A 228 -3.34 2.15 -13.20
N TYR A 229 -4.46 2.68 -13.63
CA TYR A 229 -4.91 4.03 -13.32
C TYR A 229 -6.27 4.03 -12.65
N ASN A 230 -6.36 4.63 -11.46
CA ASN A 230 -7.61 4.69 -10.70
C ASN A 230 -8.55 5.78 -11.25
N ILE A 231 -9.79 5.42 -11.45
CA ILE A 231 -10.87 6.33 -11.79
C ILE A 231 -11.50 6.82 -10.48
N LEU A 232 -11.33 8.11 -10.20
CA LEU A 232 -11.81 8.75 -8.97
C LEU A 232 -13.03 9.61 -9.26
N GLY A 233 -13.92 9.70 -8.28
CA GLY A 233 -14.99 10.68 -8.31
C GLY A 233 -14.43 12.11 -8.30
N PRO A 234 -14.87 12.99 -9.22
CA PRO A 234 -14.32 14.33 -9.38
C PRO A 234 -14.66 15.24 -8.18
N LYS A 235 -13.82 16.27 -8.01
CA LYS A 235 -14.07 17.32 -7.00
C LYS A 235 -15.41 18.01 -7.29
N GLY A 236 -16.20 18.29 -6.24
CA GLY A 236 -17.45 19.04 -6.34
C GLY A 236 -18.66 18.26 -6.85
N PHE A 237 -18.50 16.96 -7.17
CA PHE A 237 -19.63 16.16 -7.65
C PHE A 237 -19.94 14.97 -6.73
N THR A 238 -21.21 14.86 -6.36
CA THR A 238 -21.79 13.69 -5.68
C THR A 238 -23.13 13.35 -6.36
N GLY A 239 -23.28 12.09 -6.80
CA GLY A 239 -24.51 11.65 -7.48
C GLY A 239 -24.27 10.51 -8.46
N LYS A 240 -25.32 10.18 -9.21
CA LYS A 240 -25.26 9.19 -10.28
C LYS A 240 -24.36 9.68 -11.41
N TYR A 241 -23.71 8.75 -12.10
CA TYR A 241 -22.70 9.06 -13.11
C TYR A 241 -22.77 8.13 -14.30
N LYS A 242 -22.42 8.65 -15.45
CA LYS A 242 -22.23 7.87 -16.67
C LYS A 242 -20.95 7.03 -16.58
N LYS A 243 -21.05 5.76 -16.95
CA LYS A 243 -19.87 4.91 -17.02
C LYS A 243 -19.02 5.31 -18.24
N PRO A 244 -17.69 5.51 -18.06
CA PRO A 244 -16.85 5.77 -19.21
C PRO A 244 -16.83 4.57 -20.16
N LEU A 245 -16.69 4.84 -21.46
CA LEU A 245 -16.53 3.86 -22.49
C LEU A 245 -15.07 3.85 -22.96
N LEU A 246 -14.48 2.66 -23.05
CA LEU A 246 -13.13 2.47 -23.55
C LEU A 246 -13.16 1.90 -24.94
N THR A 247 -12.39 2.53 -25.84
CA THR A 247 -12.23 2.09 -27.25
C THR A 247 -10.77 1.81 -27.62
N ILE A 248 -9.84 1.94 -26.64
CA ILE A 248 -8.40 1.76 -26.89
C ILE A 248 -8.04 0.29 -26.71
N THR A 249 -7.35 -0.27 -27.69
CA THR A 249 -6.82 -1.65 -27.65
C THR A 249 -5.86 -1.84 -26.45
N ASN A 250 -5.84 -3.05 -25.89
CA ASN A 250 -5.01 -3.41 -24.74
C ASN A 250 -5.28 -2.56 -23.47
N SER A 251 -6.49 -1.97 -23.40
CA SER A 251 -6.99 -1.27 -22.22
C SER A 251 -8.18 -2.01 -21.62
N PHE A 252 -8.18 -2.16 -20.28
CA PHE A 252 -9.15 -2.96 -19.55
C PHE A 252 -9.80 -2.14 -18.44
N LEU A 253 -11.04 -1.75 -18.65
CA LEU A 253 -11.84 -0.99 -17.69
C LEU A 253 -12.52 -1.92 -16.67
N LYS A 254 -12.34 -1.65 -15.40
CA LYS A 254 -13.08 -2.28 -14.31
C LYS A 254 -13.80 -1.24 -13.48
N MET A 255 -15.12 -1.21 -13.56
CA MET A 255 -15.97 -0.41 -12.70
C MET A 255 -16.37 -1.22 -11.46
N TYR A 256 -16.38 -0.58 -10.28
CA TYR A 256 -16.64 -1.25 -8.99
C TYR A 256 -18.13 -1.35 -8.63
N GLY A 257 -19.04 -0.98 -9.53
CA GLY A 257 -20.47 -1.07 -9.30
C GLY A 257 -21.02 -0.09 -8.26
N LYS A 258 -20.28 0.99 -7.96
CA LYS A 258 -20.77 2.04 -7.07
C LYS A 258 -21.93 2.77 -7.74
N LEU A 259 -23.05 2.92 -7.03
CA LEU A 259 -24.26 3.59 -7.56
C LEU A 259 -24.07 5.09 -7.73
N GLU A 260 -23.23 5.69 -6.85
CA GLU A 260 -22.97 7.13 -6.83
C GLU A 260 -21.47 7.40 -6.78
N SER A 261 -21.09 8.45 -7.49
CA SER A 261 -19.79 9.10 -7.33
C SER A 261 -19.79 9.96 -6.07
N LYS A 262 -18.62 10.09 -5.43
CA LYS A 262 -18.32 11.08 -4.38
C LYS A 262 -16.89 11.56 -4.60
N PRO A 263 -16.57 12.82 -4.24
CA PRO A 263 -15.20 13.34 -4.38
C PRO A 263 -14.14 12.37 -3.83
N LYS A 264 -13.12 12.11 -4.63
CA LYS A 264 -11.98 11.23 -4.29
C LYS A 264 -12.32 9.74 -4.09
N ARG A 265 -13.58 9.32 -4.23
CA ARG A 265 -13.96 7.90 -4.12
C ARG A 265 -13.44 7.12 -5.33
N LYS A 266 -12.74 6.01 -5.09
CA LYS A 266 -12.36 5.07 -6.15
C LYS A 266 -13.61 4.42 -6.74
N ILE A 267 -13.92 4.71 -8.00
CA ILE A 267 -15.10 4.25 -8.74
C ILE A 267 -14.76 3.03 -9.61
N GLY A 268 -13.54 2.97 -10.09
CA GLY A 268 -13.03 1.91 -10.94
C GLY A 268 -11.54 2.09 -11.16
N HIS A 269 -11.01 1.30 -12.07
CA HIS A 269 -9.65 1.46 -12.60
C HIS A 269 -9.61 1.05 -14.06
N VAL A 270 -8.56 1.47 -14.75
CA VAL A 270 -8.18 0.97 -16.08
C VAL A 270 -6.77 0.41 -15.99
N ASN A 271 -6.54 -0.75 -16.61
CA ASN A 271 -5.21 -1.29 -16.86
C ASN A 271 -4.87 -1.09 -18.35
N LEU A 272 -3.71 -0.48 -18.61
CA LEU A 272 -3.09 -0.39 -19.93
C LEU A 272 -1.95 -1.39 -19.97
N VAL A 273 -1.99 -2.34 -20.90
CA VAL A 273 -1.05 -3.46 -20.97
C VAL A 273 -0.21 -3.34 -22.22
N ASP A 274 1.11 -3.39 -22.09
CA ASP A 274 2.06 -3.34 -23.20
C ASP A 274 2.24 -4.71 -23.85
N VAL A 275 1.21 -5.21 -24.54
CA VAL A 275 1.25 -6.50 -25.23
C VAL A 275 2.17 -6.45 -26.44
N ASP A 276 2.30 -5.29 -27.06
CA ASP A 276 3.04 -5.08 -28.31
C ASP A 276 4.51 -4.69 -28.07
N ASN A 277 4.96 -4.62 -26.80
CA ASN A 277 6.32 -4.25 -26.39
C ASN A 277 6.77 -2.87 -26.88
N LEU A 278 5.86 -1.90 -26.86
CA LEU A 278 6.12 -0.52 -27.29
C LEU A 278 6.85 0.31 -26.23
N GLY A 279 6.94 -0.20 -25.02
CA GLY A 279 7.65 0.41 -23.90
C GLY A 279 6.80 1.32 -23.01
N MET A 280 7.32 1.60 -21.81
CA MET A 280 6.61 2.32 -20.76
C MET A 280 6.26 3.77 -21.16
N GLU A 281 7.10 4.43 -21.93
CA GLU A 281 6.83 5.80 -22.42
C GLU A 281 5.59 5.84 -23.31
N ASN A 282 5.41 4.85 -24.17
CA ASN A 282 4.22 4.72 -25.02
C ASN A 282 2.96 4.49 -24.16
N LEU A 283 3.03 3.63 -23.14
CA LEU A 283 1.92 3.43 -22.20
C LEU A 283 1.55 4.72 -21.46
N LEU A 284 2.53 5.51 -21.04
CA LEU A 284 2.30 6.80 -20.37
C LEU A 284 1.64 7.80 -21.32
N GLN A 285 2.08 7.87 -22.58
CA GLN A 285 1.45 8.71 -23.59
C GLN A 285 0.00 8.26 -23.86
N THR A 286 -0.22 6.97 -24.03
CA THR A 286 -1.57 6.39 -24.20
C THR A 286 -2.47 6.73 -23.01
N LEU A 287 -1.95 6.71 -21.78
CA LEU A 287 -2.70 7.11 -20.60
C LEU A 287 -3.09 8.59 -20.63
N ILE A 288 -2.20 9.49 -21.10
CA ILE A 288 -2.49 10.91 -21.24
C ILE A 288 -3.69 11.14 -22.16
N ASP A 289 -3.71 10.45 -23.29
CA ASP A 289 -4.79 10.55 -24.28
C ASP A 289 -6.08 9.94 -23.73
N LEU A 290 -5.98 8.84 -22.98
CA LEU A 290 -7.10 8.14 -22.39
C LEU A 290 -7.77 8.92 -21.24
N LYS A 291 -7.02 9.71 -20.46
CA LYS A 291 -7.55 10.40 -19.26
C LYS A 291 -8.80 11.22 -19.55
N LYS A 292 -8.94 11.79 -20.72
CA LYS A 292 -10.13 12.58 -21.14
C LYS A 292 -11.37 11.69 -21.27
N ASN A 293 -11.18 10.43 -21.69
CA ASN A 293 -12.29 9.50 -22.01
C ASN A 293 -12.78 8.72 -20.79
N ILE A 294 -11.98 8.68 -19.71
CA ILE A 294 -12.31 7.94 -18.48
C ILE A 294 -12.75 8.85 -17.33
N MET A 295 -13.05 10.11 -17.63
CA MET A 295 -13.62 11.02 -16.61
C MET A 295 -15.02 10.60 -16.24
N ILE A 296 -15.34 10.75 -14.96
CA ILE A 296 -16.70 10.54 -14.44
C ILE A 296 -17.53 11.79 -14.71
N GLU A 297 -18.60 11.63 -15.46
CA GLU A 297 -19.57 12.70 -15.77
C GLU A 297 -20.90 12.44 -15.07
N PRO A 298 -21.64 13.49 -14.67
CA PRO A 298 -23.01 13.36 -14.19
C PRO A 298 -23.92 12.68 -15.22
N GLU A 299 -24.94 11.91 -14.73
CA GLU A 299 -26.05 11.46 -15.55
C GLU A 299 -26.96 12.62 -15.93
#